data_0a14d90ffd66306e84506f4da7def623
#
_entry.id   0a14d90ffd66306e84506f4da7def623
#
_cell.length_a   1.000
_cell.length_b   1.000
_cell.length_c   1.000
_cell.angle_alpha   90.00
_cell.angle_beta   90.00
_cell.angle_gamma   90.00
#
_symmetry.space_group_name_H-M   'P 1'
#
loop_
_entity.id
_entity.type
_entity.pdbx_description
1 polymer ?
#
loop_
_entity_poly.entity_id
_entity_poly.type
_entity_poly.pdbx_seq_one_letter_code
_entity_poly.pdbx_strand_id
1 'polypeptide(L)'
;MNKIFSPQDKVFANIDRVIEFVETGNAPPVLVEIDPSNICPHNCSHCISGYIHSDKDRKNATMDRTTLMALCHDLVEIGVRSVNITGGGEPAINKHLKDAIIYLGSSGVKQGMFTNGVLLNKIEDFYRVILENLEWIRFSIDAGCEETYNSVRKTIKGINDFDVMLTNLCSLLEVREATDSKTTVGVGFVITEENYEEILMFAEMFSDSSVDYCQYKPEIVNVERNNGVQREVQFWKNKVEPLLSEAKEILGSKFQLNSYKLDDLINDPVNYGRTYIKCIGSQLQPCVGADGEVYVCTNHRGHLEYSYGNLKDRSFIEIWNDVENRKKVMELIERKEKFSKCTKLCKAH
;
A
#
# COMPACT_ATOMS: atom_id res chain seq x y z
N MET A 1 22.77 -3.45 -6.94
CA MET A 1 22.47 -3.11 -5.53
C MET A 1 21.14 -2.38 -5.51
N ASN A 2 20.02 -3.09 -5.31
CA ASN A 2 18.73 -2.44 -5.13
C ASN A 2 18.72 -1.80 -3.74
N LYS A 3 19.06 -0.51 -3.69
CA LYS A 3 18.94 0.26 -2.45
C LYS A 3 17.47 0.50 -2.17
N ILE A 4 16.93 -0.27 -1.23
CA ILE A 4 15.65 0.11 -0.63
C ILE A 4 15.96 1.29 0.27
N PHE A 5 15.46 2.44 -0.15
CA PHE A 5 15.63 3.67 0.60
C PHE A 5 14.90 3.56 1.95
N SER A 6 15.60 3.90 3.01
CA SER A 6 14.96 4.13 4.30
C SER A 6 13.92 5.27 4.20
N PRO A 7 12.99 5.41 5.14
CA PRO A 7 12.09 6.57 5.16
C PRO A 7 12.85 7.90 5.13
N GLN A 8 14.00 7.99 5.78
CA GLN A 8 14.86 9.18 5.78
C GLN A 8 15.43 9.46 4.37
N ASP A 9 15.91 8.43 3.66
CA ASP A 9 16.42 8.58 2.29
C ASP A 9 15.32 9.12 1.35
N LYS A 10 14.06 8.71 1.54
CA LYS A 10 12.93 9.21 0.76
C LYS A 10 12.66 10.69 1.02
N VAL A 11 12.77 11.14 2.26
CA VAL A 11 12.65 12.57 2.60
C VAL A 11 13.77 13.37 1.94
N PHE A 12 15.02 12.91 2.05
CA PHE A 12 16.16 13.60 1.41
C PHE A 12 16.04 13.65 -0.11
N ALA A 13 15.56 12.59 -0.74
CA ALA A 13 15.33 12.55 -2.19
C ALA A 13 14.24 13.54 -2.67
N ASN A 14 13.43 14.07 -1.74
CA ASN A 14 12.31 14.97 -2.02
C ASN A 14 12.40 16.27 -1.16
N ILE A 15 13.59 16.62 -0.71
CA ILE A 15 13.79 17.73 0.21
C ILE A 15 13.31 19.08 -0.37
N ASP A 16 13.42 19.28 -1.66
CA ASP A 16 12.92 20.46 -2.38
C ASP A 16 11.41 20.64 -2.20
N ARG A 17 10.60 19.55 -2.28
CA ARG A 17 9.16 19.61 -2.03
C ARG A 17 8.84 19.91 -0.57
N VAL A 18 9.66 19.40 0.35
CA VAL A 18 9.52 19.71 1.79
C VAL A 18 9.83 21.20 2.04
N ILE A 19 10.88 21.73 1.44
CA ILE A 19 11.25 23.15 1.55
C ILE A 19 10.14 24.02 0.95
N GLU A 20 9.69 23.72 -0.27
CA GLU A 20 8.59 24.42 -0.94
C GLU A 20 7.34 24.49 -0.05
N PHE A 21 6.95 23.34 0.53
CA PHE A 21 5.81 23.29 1.44
C PHE A 21 6.03 24.14 2.71
N VAL A 22 7.22 24.09 3.31
CA VAL A 22 7.52 24.85 4.53
C VAL A 22 7.52 26.37 4.27
N GLU A 23 8.02 26.80 3.11
CA GLU A 23 8.12 28.22 2.74
C GLU A 23 6.78 28.81 2.29
N THR A 24 5.99 28.03 1.53
CA THR A 24 4.78 28.55 0.86
C THR A 24 3.47 28.07 1.48
N GLY A 25 3.53 27.03 2.30
CA GLY A 25 2.34 26.32 2.81
C GLY A 25 1.67 25.42 1.78
N ASN A 26 2.22 25.30 0.57
CA ASN A 26 1.76 24.44 -0.50
C ASN A 26 2.94 23.88 -1.29
N ALA A 27 2.79 22.65 -1.80
CA ALA A 27 3.68 22.03 -2.75
C ALA A 27 2.91 20.92 -3.51
N PRO A 28 3.28 20.60 -4.76
CA PRO A 28 2.76 19.43 -5.43
C PRO A 28 3.04 18.14 -4.63
N PRO A 29 2.14 17.15 -4.64
CA PRO A 29 2.39 15.90 -3.94
C PRO A 29 3.65 15.21 -4.44
N VAL A 30 4.39 14.59 -3.55
CA VAL A 30 5.51 13.71 -3.91
C VAL A 30 4.99 12.37 -4.39
N LEU A 31 4.03 11.83 -3.66
CA LEU A 31 3.41 10.54 -3.92
C LEU A 31 1.90 10.66 -3.79
N VAL A 32 1.15 10.10 -4.73
CA VAL A 32 -0.29 9.91 -4.58
C VAL A 32 -0.60 8.43 -4.54
N GLU A 33 -1.31 7.98 -3.51
CA GLU A 33 -1.86 6.62 -3.49
C GLU A 33 -3.22 6.65 -4.18
N ILE A 34 -3.43 5.75 -5.14
CA ILE A 34 -4.68 5.62 -5.90
C ILE A 34 -5.30 4.27 -5.58
N ASP A 35 -6.56 4.29 -5.18
CA ASP A 35 -7.40 3.10 -5.03
C ASP A 35 -8.34 3.00 -6.24
N PRO A 36 -7.99 2.25 -7.29
CA PRO A 36 -8.84 2.18 -8.48
C PRO A 36 -10.18 1.47 -8.22
N SER A 37 -10.24 0.59 -7.22
CA SER A 37 -11.41 -0.19 -6.84
C SER A 37 -11.41 -0.53 -5.35
N ASN A 38 -12.61 -0.54 -4.74
CA ASN A 38 -12.83 -1.08 -3.40
C ASN A 38 -13.29 -2.56 -3.45
N ILE A 39 -13.59 -3.07 -4.63
CA ILE A 39 -13.97 -4.47 -4.81
C ILE A 39 -12.71 -5.33 -4.66
N CYS A 40 -12.81 -6.42 -3.91
CA CYS A 40 -11.73 -7.38 -3.74
C CYS A 40 -12.29 -8.80 -3.75
N PRO A 41 -11.63 -9.78 -4.39
CA PRO A 41 -12.02 -11.19 -4.30
C PRO A 41 -11.72 -11.80 -2.93
N HIS A 42 -10.92 -11.12 -2.10
CA HIS A 42 -10.52 -11.56 -0.77
C HIS A 42 -11.16 -10.72 0.34
N ASN A 43 -11.28 -11.31 1.53
CA ASN A 43 -11.74 -10.65 2.75
C ASN A 43 -10.77 -10.90 3.91
N CYS A 44 -9.50 -10.54 3.70
CA CYS A 44 -8.40 -10.80 4.63
C CYS A 44 -8.70 -10.31 6.05
N SER A 45 -8.34 -11.11 7.07
CA SER A 45 -8.55 -10.76 8.49
C SER A 45 -7.77 -9.51 8.90
N HIS A 46 -6.56 -9.34 8.36
CA HIS A 46 -5.63 -8.23 8.62
C HIS A 46 -5.76 -7.03 7.66
N CYS A 47 -6.80 -7.01 6.80
CA CYS A 47 -6.94 -5.95 5.81
C CYS A 47 -7.17 -4.58 6.47
N ILE A 48 -6.26 -3.63 6.21
CA ILE A 48 -6.39 -2.25 6.72
C ILE A 48 -7.60 -1.51 6.15
N SER A 49 -8.12 -1.96 5.00
CA SER A 49 -9.30 -1.41 4.34
C SER A 49 -10.58 -2.20 4.63
N GLY A 50 -10.52 -3.19 5.51
CA GLY A 50 -11.65 -4.09 5.78
C GLY A 50 -12.93 -3.40 6.25
N TYR A 51 -12.82 -2.22 6.87
CA TYR A 51 -13.98 -1.39 7.23
C TYR A 51 -14.70 -0.83 6.00
N ILE A 52 -13.99 -0.55 4.90
CA ILE A 52 -14.60 -0.12 3.63
C ILE A 52 -15.45 -1.25 3.04
N HIS A 53 -14.99 -2.49 3.16
CA HIS A 53 -15.75 -3.66 2.68
C HIS A 53 -17.04 -3.91 3.47
N SER A 54 -17.14 -3.34 4.67
CA SER A 54 -18.35 -3.39 5.50
C SER A 54 -19.29 -2.20 5.24
N ASP A 55 -18.81 -1.16 4.56
CA ASP A 55 -19.58 0.03 4.21
C ASP A 55 -20.43 -0.25 2.96
N LYS A 56 -21.77 -0.17 3.08
CA LYS A 56 -22.70 -0.50 2.00
C LYS A 56 -22.57 0.42 0.78
N ASP A 57 -22.21 1.67 1.01
CA ASP A 57 -22.16 2.71 -0.02
C ASP A 57 -20.82 2.72 -0.76
N ARG A 58 -19.73 2.26 -0.11
CA ARG A 58 -18.36 2.33 -0.64
C ARG A 58 -17.77 1.01 -1.10
N LYS A 59 -18.19 -0.13 -0.53
CA LYS A 59 -17.60 -1.45 -0.80
C LYS A 59 -17.53 -1.85 -2.28
N ASN A 60 -18.45 -1.33 -3.10
CA ASN A 60 -18.52 -1.63 -4.53
C ASN A 60 -18.04 -0.46 -5.40
N ALA A 61 -17.45 0.58 -4.79
CA ALA A 61 -16.94 1.71 -5.57
C ALA A 61 -15.77 1.27 -6.45
N THR A 62 -15.79 1.74 -7.69
CA THR A 62 -14.69 1.62 -8.65
C THR A 62 -14.66 2.87 -9.50
N MET A 63 -13.48 3.41 -9.77
CA MET A 63 -13.35 4.58 -10.62
C MET A 63 -13.74 4.24 -12.05
N ASP A 64 -14.62 5.02 -12.65
CA ASP A 64 -14.87 4.94 -14.08
C ASP A 64 -13.68 5.50 -14.88
N ARG A 65 -13.68 5.25 -16.21
CA ARG A 65 -12.58 5.66 -17.08
C ARG A 65 -12.37 7.16 -17.08
N THR A 66 -13.44 7.93 -17.09
CA THR A 66 -13.37 9.40 -17.16
C THR A 66 -12.70 9.94 -15.90
N THR A 67 -13.16 9.54 -14.74
CA THR A 67 -12.60 9.95 -13.45
C THR A 67 -11.14 9.54 -13.30
N LEU A 68 -10.81 8.27 -13.61
CA LEU A 68 -9.45 7.76 -13.45
C LEU A 68 -8.47 8.47 -14.41
N MET A 69 -8.85 8.66 -15.67
CA MET A 69 -7.97 9.33 -16.64
C MET A 69 -7.85 10.83 -16.36
N ALA A 70 -8.92 11.51 -15.95
CA ALA A 70 -8.85 12.91 -15.52
C ALA A 70 -7.90 13.08 -14.33
N LEU A 71 -7.99 12.19 -13.34
CA LEU A 71 -7.03 12.16 -12.22
C LEU A 71 -5.60 12.00 -12.73
N CYS A 72 -5.34 11.04 -13.64
CA CYS A 72 -3.99 10.84 -14.18
C CYS A 72 -3.45 12.09 -14.90
N HIS A 73 -4.30 12.78 -15.67
CA HIS A 73 -3.93 14.06 -16.31
C HIS A 73 -3.57 15.13 -15.28
N ASP A 74 -4.40 15.32 -14.27
CA ASP A 74 -4.16 16.29 -13.19
C ASP A 74 -2.87 16.00 -12.43
N LEU A 75 -2.56 14.71 -12.16
CA LEU A 75 -1.34 14.31 -11.47
C LEU A 75 -0.08 14.62 -12.29
N VAL A 76 -0.13 14.41 -13.60
CA VAL A 76 0.97 14.77 -14.50
C VAL A 76 1.12 16.29 -14.57
N GLU A 77 0.04 17.03 -14.73
CA GLU A 77 0.04 18.49 -14.84
C GLU A 77 0.56 19.17 -13.58
N ILE A 78 0.14 18.71 -12.39
CA ILE A 78 0.62 19.27 -11.12
C ILE A 78 2.07 18.86 -10.81
N GLY A 79 2.64 17.93 -11.55
CA GLY A 79 4.01 17.47 -11.40
C GLY A 79 4.23 16.50 -10.24
N VAL A 80 3.29 15.55 -10.03
CA VAL A 80 3.49 14.46 -9.08
C VAL A 80 4.72 13.63 -9.48
N ARG A 81 5.52 13.19 -8.52
CA ARG A 81 6.73 12.39 -8.78
C ARG A 81 6.44 10.91 -8.90
N SER A 82 5.49 10.43 -8.11
CA SER A 82 5.19 9.01 -8.07
C SER A 82 3.73 8.73 -7.71
N VAL A 83 3.28 7.57 -8.16
CA VAL A 83 1.96 7.02 -7.85
C VAL A 83 2.13 5.61 -7.28
N ASN A 84 1.46 5.31 -6.17
CA ASN A 84 1.27 3.94 -5.73
C ASN A 84 -0.16 3.52 -6.07
N ILE A 85 -0.26 2.50 -6.90
CA ILE A 85 -1.53 1.84 -7.19
C ILE A 85 -1.76 0.81 -6.08
N THR A 86 -2.77 1.05 -5.30
CA THR A 86 -3.11 0.21 -4.15
C THR A 86 -4.62 -0.02 -4.16
N GLY A 87 -5.27 -0.09 -3.04
CA GLY A 87 -6.72 -0.20 -3.08
C GLY A 87 -7.35 -0.28 -1.72
N GLY A 88 -8.59 0.17 -1.67
CA GLY A 88 -9.58 -0.33 -0.73
C GLY A 88 -9.86 -1.80 -1.02
N GLY A 89 -9.67 -2.22 -2.29
CA GLY A 89 -9.80 -3.59 -2.80
C GLY A 89 -8.59 -4.03 -3.65
N GLU A 90 -8.84 -4.83 -4.69
CA GLU A 90 -7.81 -5.28 -5.65
C GLU A 90 -7.77 -4.34 -6.87
N PRO A 91 -6.63 -3.70 -7.15
CA PRO A 91 -6.51 -2.77 -8.28
C PRO A 91 -6.85 -3.38 -9.64
N ALA A 92 -6.44 -4.63 -9.87
CA ALA A 92 -6.66 -5.33 -11.15
C ALA A 92 -8.14 -5.62 -11.47
N ILE A 93 -9.08 -5.32 -10.57
CA ILE A 93 -10.52 -5.34 -10.85
C ILE A 93 -10.93 -4.17 -11.75
N ASN A 94 -10.23 -3.03 -11.65
CA ASN A 94 -10.56 -1.88 -12.48
C ASN A 94 -10.12 -2.11 -13.92
N LYS A 95 -11.07 -2.25 -14.81
CA LYS A 95 -10.84 -2.54 -16.25
C LYS A 95 -10.09 -1.42 -17.01
N HIS A 96 -9.97 -0.24 -16.41
CA HIS A 96 -9.30 0.93 -16.99
C HIS A 96 -7.90 1.13 -16.40
N LEU A 97 -7.47 0.26 -15.48
CA LEU A 97 -6.17 0.36 -14.82
C LEU A 97 -5.01 0.32 -15.81
N LYS A 98 -5.11 -0.53 -16.83
CA LYS A 98 -4.09 -0.64 -17.89
C LYS A 98 -3.84 0.69 -18.59
N ASP A 99 -4.90 1.41 -18.99
CA ASP A 99 -4.80 2.72 -19.64
C ASP A 99 -4.11 3.75 -18.73
N ALA A 100 -4.48 3.77 -17.46
CA ALA A 100 -3.90 4.67 -16.46
C ALA A 100 -2.40 4.43 -16.27
N ILE A 101 -1.99 3.16 -16.13
CA ILE A 101 -0.57 2.78 -15.98
C ILE A 101 0.25 3.22 -17.19
N ILE A 102 -0.23 2.96 -18.40
CA ILE A 102 0.46 3.35 -19.65
C ILE A 102 0.58 4.88 -19.73
N TYR A 103 -0.49 5.61 -19.45
CA TYR A 103 -0.48 7.06 -19.52
C TYR A 103 0.50 7.69 -18.52
N LEU A 104 0.46 7.28 -17.26
CA LEU A 104 1.37 7.77 -16.23
C LEU A 104 2.84 7.42 -16.53
N GLY A 105 3.10 6.19 -17.00
CA GLY A 105 4.45 5.73 -17.36
C GLY A 105 5.02 6.53 -18.55
N SER A 106 4.23 6.72 -19.63
CA SER A 106 4.63 7.52 -20.80
C SER A 106 4.85 9.00 -20.46
N SER A 107 4.24 9.48 -19.38
CA SER A 107 4.41 10.85 -18.86
C SER A 107 5.57 10.97 -17.85
N GLY A 108 6.33 9.90 -17.60
CA GLY A 108 7.49 9.90 -16.71
C GLY A 108 7.17 9.85 -15.21
N VAL A 109 5.93 9.59 -14.85
CA VAL A 109 5.54 9.40 -13.43
C VAL A 109 5.96 8.01 -12.98
N LYS A 110 6.75 7.94 -11.89
CA LYS A 110 7.17 6.66 -11.31
C LYS A 110 5.99 5.94 -10.66
N GLN A 111 5.89 4.66 -10.89
CA GLN A 111 4.75 3.89 -10.43
C GLN A 111 5.15 2.65 -9.65
N GLY A 112 4.36 2.33 -8.62
CA GLY A 112 4.42 1.07 -7.92
C GLY A 112 3.04 0.47 -7.72
N MET A 113 2.95 -0.85 -7.61
CA MET A 113 1.65 -1.52 -7.46
C MET A 113 1.68 -2.56 -6.35
N PHE A 114 0.62 -2.60 -5.56
CA PHE A 114 0.30 -3.70 -4.65
C PHE A 114 -0.85 -4.50 -5.23
N THR A 115 -0.74 -5.82 -5.21
CA THR A 115 -1.78 -6.71 -5.73
C THR A 115 -1.86 -8.01 -4.93
N ASN A 116 -3.01 -8.64 -4.91
CA ASN A 116 -3.13 -10.03 -4.47
C ASN A 116 -2.72 -11.03 -5.58
N GLY A 117 -2.53 -10.56 -6.80
CA GLY A 117 -1.99 -11.31 -7.92
C GLY A 117 -2.97 -12.22 -8.67
N VAL A 118 -4.19 -12.43 -8.16
CA VAL A 118 -5.11 -13.45 -8.73
C VAL A 118 -5.77 -13.05 -10.06
N LEU A 119 -5.76 -11.76 -10.39
CA LEU A 119 -6.46 -11.25 -11.58
C LEU A 119 -5.56 -10.77 -12.70
N LEU A 120 -4.24 -10.84 -12.55
CA LEU A 120 -3.30 -10.27 -13.53
C LEU A 120 -3.43 -10.89 -14.93
N ASN A 121 -3.69 -12.19 -15.02
CA ASN A 121 -3.91 -12.90 -16.27
C ASN A 121 -5.27 -12.63 -16.93
N LYS A 122 -6.15 -11.87 -16.30
CA LYS A 122 -7.46 -11.49 -16.85
C LYS A 122 -7.41 -10.20 -17.68
N ILE A 123 -6.29 -9.48 -17.63
CA ILE A 123 -6.07 -8.26 -18.40
C ILE A 123 -5.08 -8.59 -19.52
N GLU A 124 -5.47 -8.36 -20.77
CA GLU A 124 -4.65 -8.64 -21.95
C GLU A 124 -3.33 -7.85 -21.89
N ASP A 125 -2.21 -8.53 -22.15
CA ASP A 125 -0.84 -8.00 -22.14
C ASP A 125 -0.40 -7.34 -20.83
N PHE A 126 -1.09 -7.60 -19.70
CA PHE A 126 -0.87 -6.84 -18.48
C PHE A 126 0.51 -7.06 -17.88
N TYR A 127 1.09 -8.25 -17.99
CA TYR A 127 2.47 -8.49 -17.52
C TYR A 127 3.47 -7.55 -18.23
N ARG A 128 3.34 -7.40 -19.56
CA ARG A 128 4.20 -6.49 -20.31
C ARG A 128 3.97 -5.04 -19.90
N VAL A 129 2.72 -4.61 -19.75
CA VAL A 129 2.39 -3.25 -19.31
C VAL A 129 2.96 -2.95 -17.93
N ILE A 130 2.87 -3.88 -16.99
CA ILE A 130 3.50 -3.79 -15.67
C ILE A 130 5.02 -3.61 -15.81
N LEU A 131 5.67 -4.46 -16.59
CA LEU A 131 7.12 -4.52 -16.71
C LEU A 131 7.73 -3.34 -17.50
N GLU A 132 6.95 -2.69 -18.35
CA GLU A 132 7.37 -1.51 -19.11
C GLU A 132 7.14 -0.19 -18.36
N ASN A 133 6.20 -0.15 -17.38
CA ASN A 133 5.73 1.11 -16.80
C ASN A 133 5.88 1.21 -15.29
N LEU A 134 6.06 0.11 -14.56
CA LEU A 134 6.20 0.16 -13.11
C LEU A 134 7.67 0.05 -12.68
N GLU A 135 8.06 0.86 -11.68
CA GLU A 135 9.33 0.70 -10.98
C GLU A 135 9.33 -0.57 -10.12
N TRP A 136 8.18 -0.92 -9.55
CA TRP A 136 8.04 -2.11 -8.74
C TRP A 136 6.60 -2.62 -8.67
N ILE A 137 6.47 -3.92 -8.45
CA ILE A 137 5.20 -4.57 -8.09
C ILE A 137 5.43 -5.49 -6.89
N ARG A 138 4.46 -5.55 -5.96
CA ARG A 138 4.51 -6.46 -4.82
C ARG A 138 3.23 -7.27 -4.71
N PHE A 139 3.41 -8.59 -4.74
CA PHE A 139 2.36 -9.55 -4.45
C PHE A 139 2.17 -9.67 -2.94
N SER A 140 0.93 -9.55 -2.49
CA SER A 140 0.56 -9.76 -1.11
C SER A 140 0.14 -11.21 -0.95
N ILE A 141 0.93 -12.04 -0.26
CA ILE A 141 0.74 -13.50 -0.15
C ILE A 141 0.29 -13.90 1.25
N ASP A 142 1.08 -13.56 2.27
CA ASP A 142 0.79 -13.73 3.69
C ASP A 142 0.59 -15.19 4.14
N ALA A 143 1.11 -16.16 3.38
CA ALA A 143 1.08 -17.59 3.67
C ALA A 143 2.21 -18.34 2.98
N GLY A 144 2.60 -19.49 3.52
CA GLY A 144 3.53 -20.44 2.92
C GLY A 144 2.83 -21.62 2.25
N CYS A 145 1.53 -21.82 2.49
CA CYS A 145 0.75 -22.90 1.89
C CYS A 145 -0.69 -22.46 1.56
N GLU A 146 -1.38 -23.28 0.77
CA GLU A 146 -2.76 -23.04 0.32
C GLU A 146 -3.75 -22.95 1.49
N GLU A 147 -3.63 -23.83 2.47
CA GLU A 147 -4.55 -23.89 3.62
C GLU A 147 -4.55 -22.56 4.40
N THR A 148 -3.37 -22.08 4.78
CA THR A 148 -3.23 -20.81 5.49
C THR A 148 -3.57 -19.62 4.60
N TYR A 149 -3.21 -19.67 3.30
CA TYR A 149 -3.61 -18.65 2.36
C TYR A 149 -5.14 -18.46 2.34
N ASN A 150 -5.87 -19.57 2.19
CA ASN A 150 -7.33 -19.54 2.16
C ASN A 150 -7.94 -19.08 3.49
N SER A 151 -7.34 -19.45 4.63
CA SER A 151 -7.78 -19.01 5.96
C SER A 151 -7.58 -17.52 6.18
N VAL A 152 -6.38 -17.01 5.91
CA VAL A 152 -5.98 -15.62 6.14
C VAL A 152 -6.62 -14.67 5.13
N ARG A 153 -6.68 -15.07 3.85
CA ARG A 153 -7.24 -14.27 2.75
C ARG A 153 -8.75 -14.34 2.66
N LYS A 154 -9.38 -15.41 3.16
CA LYS A 154 -10.83 -15.63 3.14
C LYS A 154 -11.41 -15.39 1.75
N THR A 155 -11.00 -16.24 0.79
CA THR A 155 -11.45 -16.14 -0.60
C THR A 155 -12.97 -16.21 -0.68
N ILE A 156 -13.61 -15.33 -1.45
CA ILE A 156 -15.08 -15.22 -1.50
C ILE A 156 -15.71 -16.38 -2.28
N LYS A 157 -14.97 -17.04 -3.19
CA LYS A 157 -15.52 -17.99 -4.16
C LYS A 157 -14.99 -19.41 -4.06
N GLY A 158 -14.18 -19.77 -3.07
CA GLY A 158 -13.62 -21.13 -2.95
C GLY A 158 -12.82 -21.59 -4.17
N ILE A 159 -12.25 -20.68 -4.94
CA ILE A 159 -11.32 -20.96 -6.05
C ILE A 159 -9.93 -21.12 -5.41
N ASN A 160 -9.08 -21.97 -5.98
CA ASN A 160 -7.69 -22.09 -5.57
C ASN A 160 -6.89 -20.85 -5.98
N ASP A 161 -7.14 -19.73 -5.29
CA ASP A 161 -6.51 -18.46 -5.57
C ASP A 161 -5.01 -18.45 -5.25
N PHE A 162 -4.54 -19.38 -4.41
CA PHE A 162 -3.12 -19.52 -4.10
C PHE A 162 -2.33 -19.97 -5.33
N ASP A 163 -2.75 -21.04 -6.00
CA ASP A 163 -2.11 -21.53 -7.22
C ASP A 163 -2.24 -20.52 -8.38
N VAL A 164 -3.39 -19.87 -8.49
CA VAL A 164 -3.60 -18.83 -9.52
C VAL A 164 -2.62 -17.66 -9.29
N MET A 165 -2.47 -17.22 -8.06
CA MET A 165 -1.53 -16.14 -7.70
C MET A 165 -0.08 -16.56 -7.99
N LEU A 166 0.34 -17.75 -7.58
CA LEU A 166 1.68 -18.28 -7.86
C LEU A 166 1.93 -18.40 -9.36
N THR A 167 0.97 -18.92 -10.11
CA THR A 167 1.05 -19.02 -11.58
C THR A 167 1.24 -17.64 -12.21
N ASN A 168 0.48 -16.63 -11.78
CA ASN A 168 0.60 -15.27 -12.28
C ASN A 168 1.95 -14.64 -11.91
N LEU A 169 2.48 -14.91 -10.71
CA LEU A 169 3.81 -14.46 -10.30
C LEU A 169 4.90 -15.09 -11.17
N CYS A 170 4.86 -16.41 -11.35
CA CYS A 170 5.81 -17.13 -12.21
C CYS A 170 5.78 -16.60 -13.65
N SER A 171 4.58 -16.44 -14.23
CA SER A 171 4.42 -15.90 -15.59
C SER A 171 4.96 -14.47 -15.72
N LEU A 172 4.74 -13.61 -14.72
CA LEU A 172 5.32 -12.26 -14.70
C LEU A 172 6.85 -12.31 -14.66
N LEU A 173 7.44 -13.20 -13.86
CA LEU A 173 8.89 -13.35 -13.75
C LEU A 173 9.50 -13.88 -15.04
N GLU A 174 8.86 -14.84 -15.71
CA GLU A 174 9.29 -15.34 -17.03
C GLU A 174 9.27 -14.25 -18.10
N VAL A 175 8.20 -13.44 -18.15
CA VAL A 175 8.14 -12.29 -19.08
C VAL A 175 9.21 -11.26 -18.74
N ARG A 176 9.46 -11.00 -17.44
CA ARG A 176 10.51 -10.07 -17.00
C ARG A 176 11.89 -10.50 -17.48
N GLU A 177 12.22 -11.78 -17.33
CA GLU A 177 13.48 -12.33 -17.80
C GLU A 177 13.62 -12.24 -19.32
N ALA A 178 12.55 -12.62 -20.05
CA ALA A 178 12.51 -12.57 -21.51
C ALA A 178 12.65 -11.16 -22.10
N THR A 179 12.22 -10.13 -21.34
CA THR A 179 12.26 -8.71 -21.78
C THR A 179 13.40 -7.90 -21.17
N ASP A 180 14.24 -8.51 -20.32
CA ASP A 180 15.30 -7.83 -19.53
C ASP A 180 14.76 -6.60 -18.76
N SER A 181 13.49 -6.66 -18.33
CA SER A 181 12.88 -5.57 -17.58
C SER A 181 13.53 -5.38 -16.21
N LYS A 182 13.66 -4.12 -15.78
CA LYS A 182 14.27 -3.73 -14.51
C LYS A 182 13.23 -3.52 -13.40
N THR A 183 11.97 -3.80 -13.68
CA THR A 183 10.90 -3.71 -12.68
C THR A 183 11.21 -4.64 -11.49
N THR A 184 11.23 -4.06 -10.31
CA THR A 184 11.45 -4.81 -9.06
C THR A 184 10.20 -5.60 -8.70
N VAL A 185 10.31 -6.92 -8.58
CA VAL A 185 9.20 -7.81 -8.20
C VAL A 185 9.43 -8.34 -6.79
N GLY A 186 8.51 -8.02 -5.88
CA GLY A 186 8.58 -8.47 -4.50
C GLY A 186 7.36 -9.26 -4.07
N VAL A 187 7.53 -9.98 -2.97
CA VAL A 187 6.45 -10.69 -2.27
C VAL A 187 6.35 -10.20 -0.83
N GLY A 188 5.16 -10.14 -0.28
CA GLY A 188 4.89 -9.61 1.05
C GLY A 188 4.20 -10.61 1.95
N PHE A 189 4.62 -10.61 3.22
CA PHE A 189 4.05 -11.41 4.28
C PHE A 189 3.70 -10.52 5.48
N VAL A 190 2.42 -10.29 5.70
CA VAL A 190 1.92 -9.63 6.91
C VAL A 190 1.83 -10.69 8.00
N ILE A 191 2.64 -10.56 9.03
CA ILE A 191 2.70 -11.51 10.14
C ILE A 191 1.52 -11.29 11.06
N THR A 192 0.73 -12.34 11.27
CA THR A 192 -0.42 -12.42 12.16
C THR A 192 -0.26 -13.63 13.10
N GLU A 193 -1.13 -13.75 14.11
CA GLU A 193 -1.18 -14.95 14.94
C GLU A 193 -1.65 -16.20 14.16
N GLU A 194 -2.35 -15.99 13.03
CA GLU A 194 -2.88 -17.09 12.20
C GLU A 194 -1.82 -17.70 11.28
N ASN A 195 -0.72 -16.96 10.95
CA ASN A 195 0.23 -17.37 9.92
C ASN A 195 1.72 -17.32 10.30
N TYR A 196 2.06 -16.87 11.52
CA TYR A 196 3.47 -16.67 11.90
C TYR A 196 4.33 -17.94 11.82
N GLU A 197 3.74 -19.12 12.02
CA GLU A 197 4.45 -20.42 11.94
C GLU A 197 4.93 -20.73 10.50
N GLU A 198 4.38 -20.07 9.49
CA GLU A 198 4.76 -20.25 8.09
C GLU A 198 5.82 -19.25 7.59
N ILE A 199 6.41 -18.45 8.47
CA ILE A 199 7.50 -17.52 8.11
C ILE A 199 8.64 -18.22 7.38
N LEU A 200 9.03 -19.43 7.84
CA LEU A 200 10.12 -20.20 7.23
C LEU A 200 9.68 -20.84 5.92
N MET A 201 8.50 -21.45 5.87
CA MET A 201 7.95 -22.04 4.65
C MET A 201 7.84 -21.00 3.53
N PHE A 202 7.41 -19.78 3.85
CA PHE A 202 7.39 -18.67 2.90
C PHE A 202 8.81 -18.27 2.46
N ALA A 203 9.80 -18.27 3.36
CA ALA A 203 11.18 -17.99 3.02
C ALA A 203 11.74 -19.06 2.05
N GLU A 204 11.54 -20.33 2.35
CA GLU A 204 11.95 -21.47 1.52
C GLU A 204 11.32 -21.42 0.12
N MET A 205 10.02 -21.11 0.03
CA MET A 205 9.30 -20.98 -1.25
C MET A 205 9.95 -19.99 -2.21
N PHE A 206 10.57 -18.93 -1.70
CA PHE A 206 11.13 -17.84 -2.51
C PHE A 206 12.65 -17.75 -2.49
N SER A 207 13.36 -18.61 -1.75
CA SER A 207 14.83 -18.58 -1.64
C SER A 207 15.50 -18.66 -3.00
N ASP A 208 15.09 -19.60 -3.83
CA ASP A 208 15.65 -19.87 -5.17
C ASP A 208 14.84 -19.23 -6.32
N SER A 209 13.77 -18.49 -6.00
CA SER A 209 12.98 -17.81 -7.01
C SER A 209 13.64 -16.56 -7.59
N SER A 210 13.15 -16.06 -8.72
CA SER A 210 13.63 -14.81 -9.33
C SER A 210 12.99 -13.54 -8.74
N VAL A 211 12.29 -13.61 -7.59
CA VAL A 211 11.82 -12.40 -6.90
C VAL A 211 13.01 -11.62 -6.32
N ASP A 212 12.88 -10.29 -6.29
CA ASP A 212 13.96 -9.43 -5.82
C ASP A 212 13.97 -9.32 -4.30
N TYR A 213 12.80 -9.44 -3.64
CA TYR A 213 12.72 -9.38 -2.18
C TYR A 213 11.48 -10.06 -1.61
N CYS A 214 11.64 -10.54 -0.38
CA CYS A 214 10.57 -11.06 0.47
C CYS A 214 10.42 -10.12 1.67
N GLN A 215 9.31 -9.38 1.75
CA GLN A 215 9.10 -8.40 2.80
C GLN A 215 8.17 -8.92 3.89
N TYR A 216 8.71 -9.04 5.09
CA TYR A 216 7.94 -9.30 6.30
C TYR A 216 7.55 -7.99 6.98
N LYS A 217 6.36 -7.92 7.53
CA LYS A 217 5.89 -6.78 8.32
C LYS A 217 4.86 -7.21 9.36
N PRO A 218 4.82 -6.54 10.53
CA PRO A 218 3.73 -6.77 11.47
C PRO A 218 2.39 -6.34 10.88
N GLU A 219 1.32 -6.98 11.31
CA GLU A 219 -0.03 -6.48 11.04
C GLU A 219 -0.19 -5.04 11.56
N ILE A 220 -0.74 -4.17 10.72
CA ILE A 220 -1.15 -2.84 11.15
C ILE A 220 -2.48 -2.98 11.85
N VAL A 221 -2.49 -2.81 13.17
CA VAL A 221 -3.73 -2.85 13.94
C VAL A 221 -4.60 -1.68 13.50
N ASN A 222 -5.69 -1.98 12.80
CA ASN A 222 -6.74 -1.02 12.55
C ASN A 222 -7.56 -0.86 13.85
N VAL A 223 -7.38 0.28 14.52
CA VAL A 223 -8.04 0.56 15.81
C VAL A 223 -9.57 0.42 15.73
N GLU A 224 -10.15 0.71 14.57
CA GLU A 224 -11.61 0.62 14.37
C GLU A 224 -12.08 -0.82 14.18
N ARG A 225 -11.28 -1.67 13.53
CA ARG A 225 -11.64 -3.08 13.27
C ARG A 225 -11.29 -4.00 14.44
N ASN A 226 -10.19 -3.78 15.09
CA ASN A 226 -9.61 -4.71 16.08
C ASN A 226 -9.78 -4.24 17.54
N ASN A 227 -10.60 -3.21 17.81
CA ASN A 227 -10.81 -2.66 19.16
C ASN A 227 -9.52 -2.35 19.92
N GLY A 228 -8.45 -2.00 19.22
CA GLY A 228 -7.15 -1.71 19.83
C GLY A 228 -6.46 -2.94 20.44
N VAL A 229 -6.73 -4.14 19.93
CA VAL A 229 -6.05 -5.37 20.39
C VAL A 229 -4.55 -5.19 20.19
N GLN A 230 -3.86 -4.97 21.29
CA GLN A 230 -2.41 -4.90 21.35
C GLN A 230 -1.88 -6.33 21.36
N ARG A 231 -0.93 -6.61 20.48
CA ARG A 231 -0.22 -7.89 20.54
C ARG A 231 0.72 -7.85 21.71
N GLU A 232 0.75 -8.95 22.44
CA GLU A 232 1.68 -9.10 23.55
C GLU A 232 3.12 -9.07 23.01
N VAL A 233 3.95 -8.25 23.62
CA VAL A 233 5.40 -8.16 23.32
C VAL A 233 6.06 -9.55 23.35
N GLN A 234 5.58 -10.44 24.21
CA GLN A 234 6.07 -11.80 24.31
C GLN A 234 5.82 -12.64 23.06
N PHE A 235 4.69 -12.43 22.35
CA PHE A 235 4.43 -13.09 21.07
C PHE A 235 5.54 -12.78 20.06
N TRP A 236 5.87 -11.52 19.91
CA TRP A 236 6.92 -11.11 18.95
C TRP A 236 8.28 -11.64 19.34
N LYS A 237 8.73 -11.42 20.59
CA LYS A 237 10.05 -11.83 21.06
C LYS A 237 10.24 -13.34 21.06
N ASN A 238 9.23 -14.09 21.49
CA ASN A 238 9.39 -15.52 21.75
C ASN A 238 8.96 -16.38 20.55
N LYS A 239 8.09 -15.87 19.66
CA LYS A 239 7.54 -16.65 18.56
C LYS A 239 8.01 -16.16 17.18
N VAL A 240 8.02 -14.84 16.97
CA VAL A 240 8.25 -14.27 15.63
C VAL A 240 9.73 -13.98 15.36
N GLU A 241 10.44 -13.32 16.28
CA GLU A 241 11.85 -12.95 16.09
C GLU A 241 12.78 -14.13 15.78
N PRO A 242 12.68 -15.29 16.44
CA PRO A 242 13.50 -16.44 16.11
C PRO A 242 13.30 -16.91 14.66
N LEU A 243 12.04 -16.99 14.21
CA LEU A 243 11.69 -17.40 12.85
C LEU A 243 12.16 -16.38 11.81
N LEU A 244 12.05 -15.08 12.10
CA LEU A 244 12.57 -14.04 11.21
C LEU A 244 14.09 -14.08 11.09
N SER A 245 14.79 -14.42 12.17
CA SER A 245 16.25 -14.57 12.14
C SER A 245 16.66 -15.71 11.21
N GLU A 246 15.98 -16.84 11.27
CA GLU A 246 16.23 -18.00 10.41
C GLU A 246 15.79 -17.71 8.96
N ALA A 247 14.63 -17.09 8.73
CA ALA A 247 14.19 -16.65 7.40
C ALA A 247 15.20 -15.70 6.73
N LYS A 248 15.87 -14.85 7.53
CA LYS A 248 16.93 -13.97 7.02
C LYS A 248 18.14 -14.77 6.54
N GLU A 249 18.49 -15.85 7.20
CA GLU A 249 19.58 -16.73 6.77
C GLU A 249 19.22 -17.46 5.47
N ILE A 250 17.98 -17.96 5.36
CA ILE A 250 17.46 -18.63 4.15
C ILE A 250 17.44 -17.68 2.95
N LEU A 251 16.89 -16.49 3.12
CA LEU A 251 16.66 -15.53 2.03
C LEU A 251 17.91 -14.67 1.69
N GLY A 252 18.86 -14.54 2.62
CA GLY A 252 20.03 -13.69 2.44
C GLY A 252 19.68 -12.25 2.05
N SER A 253 20.16 -11.81 0.90
CA SER A 253 19.92 -10.44 0.40
C SER A 253 18.48 -10.14 -0.01
N LYS A 254 17.66 -11.15 -0.21
CA LYS A 254 16.22 -10.98 -0.52
C LYS A 254 15.38 -10.64 0.72
N PHE A 255 15.90 -10.93 1.92
CA PHE A 255 15.17 -10.68 3.16
C PHE A 255 14.97 -9.19 3.41
N GLN A 256 13.74 -8.80 3.70
CA GLN A 256 13.39 -7.46 4.14
C GLN A 256 12.44 -7.53 5.31
N LEU A 257 12.81 -6.88 6.37
CA LEU A 257 11.93 -6.66 7.51
C LEU A 257 11.52 -5.19 7.55
N ASN A 258 10.24 -4.92 7.39
CA ASN A 258 9.70 -3.59 7.62
C ASN A 258 9.44 -3.40 9.13
N SER A 259 10.56 -3.30 9.87
CA SER A 259 10.57 -3.31 11.33
C SER A 259 10.82 -1.95 11.95
N TYR A 260 10.97 -0.89 11.12
CA TYR A 260 11.35 0.44 11.64
C TYR A 260 10.43 0.98 12.75
N LYS A 261 9.36 0.27 13.06
CA LYS A 261 8.39 0.57 14.13
C LYS A 261 8.08 -0.62 15.04
N LEU A 262 8.66 -1.76 14.74
CA LEU A 262 8.48 -2.95 15.57
C LEU A 262 9.12 -2.73 16.95
N ASP A 263 10.30 -2.08 16.98
CA ASP A 263 10.98 -1.74 18.23
C ASP A 263 10.14 -0.79 19.08
N ASP A 264 9.49 0.20 18.46
CA ASP A 264 8.57 1.11 19.15
C ASP A 264 7.34 0.35 19.70
N LEU A 265 6.82 -0.60 18.92
CA LEU A 265 5.71 -1.45 19.33
C LEU A 265 6.09 -2.37 20.48
N ILE A 266 7.29 -2.96 20.42
CA ILE A 266 7.81 -3.88 21.44
C ILE A 266 8.11 -3.12 22.74
N ASN A 267 8.65 -1.91 22.66
CA ASN A 267 9.06 -1.13 23.81
C ASN A 267 7.92 -0.36 24.47
N ASP A 268 6.88 0.01 23.71
CA ASP A 268 5.70 0.71 24.23
C ASP A 268 4.41 0.20 23.58
N PRO A 269 3.96 -1.01 23.91
CA PRO A 269 2.75 -1.59 23.32
C PRO A 269 1.45 -0.87 23.74
N VAL A 270 1.51 -0.02 24.76
CA VAL A 270 0.34 0.72 25.29
C VAL A 270 0.13 2.03 24.54
N ASN A 271 1.20 2.64 24.05
CA ASN A 271 1.17 3.98 23.49
C ASN A 271 1.33 3.97 21.97
N TYR A 272 0.27 3.54 21.27
CA TYR A 272 0.23 3.42 19.80
C TYR A 272 0.11 4.77 19.07
N GLY A 273 0.00 5.87 19.82
CA GLY A 273 -0.15 7.20 19.29
C GLY A 273 1.13 7.74 18.63
N ARG A 274 0.96 8.63 17.68
CA ARG A 274 2.08 9.38 17.11
C ARG A 274 2.69 10.33 18.16
N THR A 275 3.98 10.58 18.03
CA THR A 275 4.74 11.46 18.95
C THR A 275 4.84 12.91 18.48
N TYR A 276 4.45 13.20 17.23
CA TYR A 276 4.54 14.54 16.62
C TYR A 276 3.16 15.22 16.53
N ILE A 277 3.15 16.53 16.51
CA ILE A 277 1.93 17.35 16.47
C ILE A 277 1.44 17.53 15.03
N LYS A 278 2.32 17.87 14.09
CA LYS A 278 1.98 18.12 12.68
C LYS A 278 2.38 16.98 11.78
N CYS A 279 1.46 16.53 10.93
CA CYS A 279 1.74 15.50 9.94
C CYS A 279 2.09 16.12 8.58
N ILE A 280 3.37 16.38 8.34
CA ILE A 280 3.84 16.90 7.05
C ILE A 280 3.61 15.85 5.93
N GLY A 281 3.72 14.56 6.25
CA GLY A 281 3.51 13.49 5.27
C GLY A 281 2.15 13.56 4.57
N SER A 282 1.08 13.92 5.28
CA SER A 282 -0.25 14.08 4.69
C SER A 282 -0.36 15.24 3.69
N GLN A 283 0.56 16.21 3.78
CA GLN A 283 0.64 17.33 2.84
C GLN A 283 1.41 17.00 1.56
N LEU A 284 2.06 15.84 1.50
CA LEU A 284 2.87 15.40 0.36
C LEU A 284 2.46 14.02 -0.16
N GLN A 285 1.57 13.30 0.57
CA GLN A 285 1.17 11.92 0.25
C GLN A 285 -0.33 11.68 0.48
N PRO A 286 -1.22 12.32 -0.31
CA PRO A 286 -2.64 12.04 -0.25
C PRO A 286 -2.99 10.65 -0.79
N CYS A 287 -4.23 10.23 -0.50
CA CYS A 287 -4.82 9.02 -1.06
C CYS A 287 -6.11 9.39 -1.81
N VAL A 288 -6.27 8.92 -3.03
CA VAL A 288 -7.50 9.07 -3.80
C VAL A 288 -8.25 7.74 -3.77
N GLY A 289 -9.41 7.74 -3.13
CA GLY A 289 -10.25 6.55 -2.97
C GLY A 289 -11.04 6.22 -4.24
N ALA A 290 -11.48 4.97 -4.35
CA ALA A 290 -12.32 4.50 -5.46
C ALA A 290 -13.69 5.22 -5.56
N ASP A 291 -14.11 5.88 -4.49
CA ASP A 291 -15.28 6.75 -4.41
C ASP A 291 -15.05 8.16 -4.99
N GLY A 292 -13.82 8.46 -5.40
CA GLY A 292 -13.39 9.76 -5.94
C GLY A 292 -12.97 10.77 -4.86
N GLU A 293 -13.03 10.41 -3.58
CA GLU A 293 -12.59 11.29 -2.49
C GLU A 293 -11.07 11.39 -2.42
N VAL A 294 -10.56 12.61 -2.23
CA VAL A 294 -9.14 12.90 -1.99
C VAL A 294 -8.89 12.97 -0.49
N TYR A 295 -8.46 11.87 0.10
CA TYR A 295 -8.19 11.77 1.52
C TYR A 295 -6.80 12.24 1.90
N VAL A 296 -6.64 12.72 3.12
CA VAL A 296 -5.35 13.16 3.67
C VAL A 296 -4.26 12.07 3.63
N CYS A 297 -4.63 10.81 3.78
CA CYS A 297 -3.73 9.65 3.70
C CYS A 297 -4.52 8.34 3.67
N THR A 298 -3.82 7.23 3.42
CA THR A 298 -4.40 5.87 3.38
C THR A 298 -5.03 5.41 4.69
N ASN A 299 -4.55 5.88 5.84
CA ASN A 299 -5.11 5.49 7.14
C ASN A 299 -6.47 6.15 7.43
N HIS A 300 -6.78 7.22 6.76
CA HIS A 300 -8.04 7.96 6.91
C HIS A 300 -8.95 7.87 5.69
N ARG A 301 -8.63 7.01 4.72
CA ARG A 301 -9.53 6.75 3.60
C ARG A 301 -10.89 6.26 4.10
N GLY A 302 -11.95 6.59 3.38
CA GLY A 302 -13.31 6.23 3.77
C GLY A 302 -13.94 7.10 4.89
N HIS A 303 -13.18 8.00 5.50
CA HIS A 303 -13.66 8.95 6.51
C HIS A 303 -13.80 10.34 5.89
N LEU A 304 -15.03 10.75 5.56
CA LEU A 304 -15.31 12.00 4.84
C LEU A 304 -14.81 13.25 5.57
N GLU A 305 -14.76 13.22 6.89
CA GLU A 305 -14.21 14.32 7.67
C GLU A 305 -12.72 14.59 7.40
N TYR A 306 -12.02 13.60 6.82
CA TYR A 306 -10.61 13.71 6.43
C TYR A 306 -10.42 13.78 4.91
N SER A 307 -11.48 14.12 4.17
CA SER A 307 -11.39 14.38 2.73
C SER A 307 -11.10 15.86 2.47
N TYR A 308 -10.28 16.11 1.47
CA TYR A 308 -10.04 17.44 0.91
C TYR A 308 -11.10 17.83 -0.14
N GLY A 309 -11.85 16.84 -0.67
CA GLY A 309 -12.90 17.02 -1.67
C GLY A 309 -13.04 15.79 -2.57
N ASN A 310 -14.03 15.84 -3.48
CA ASN A 310 -14.35 14.74 -4.37
C ASN A 310 -14.11 15.10 -5.84
N LEU A 311 -13.53 14.18 -6.60
CA LEU A 311 -13.23 14.32 -8.02
C LEU A 311 -14.47 14.44 -8.92
N LYS A 312 -15.66 14.12 -8.41
CA LYS A 312 -16.93 14.36 -9.10
C LYS A 312 -17.33 15.84 -9.13
N ASP A 313 -16.85 16.60 -8.16
CA ASP A 313 -17.22 18.01 -7.99
C ASP A 313 -16.14 18.96 -8.53
N ARG A 314 -14.87 18.60 -8.36
CA ARG A 314 -13.72 19.42 -8.73
C ARG A 314 -12.56 18.55 -9.22
N SER A 315 -11.67 19.09 -10.07
CA SER A 315 -10.44 18.42 -10.48
C SER A 315 -9.49 18.21 -9.29
N PHE A 316 -8.56 17.26 -9.41
CA PHE A 316 -7.54 17.05 -8.37
C PHE A 316 -6.70 18.30 -8.13
N ILE A 317 -6.38 19.05 -9.18
CA ILE A 317 -5.60 20.29 -9.10
C ILE A 317 -6.36 21.35 -8.30
N GLU A 318 -7.66 21.53 -8.54
CA GLU A 318 -8.48 22.48 -7.80
C GLU A 318 -8.61 22.09 -6.30
N ILE A 319 -8.80 20.80 -6.01
CA ILE A 319 -8.85 20.28 -4.64
C ILE A 319 -7.51 20.48 -3.95
N TRP A 320 -6.41 20.16 -4.63
CA TRP A 320 -5.06 20.25 -4.05
C TRP A 320 -4.63 21.70 -3.79
N ASN A 321 -4.99 22.63 -4.65
CA ASN A 321 -4.65 24.05 -4.52
C ASN A 321 -5.57 24.82 -3.56
N ASP A 322 -6.63 24.19 -3.06
CA ASP A 322 -7.48 24.75 -2.00
C ASP A 322 -6.78 24.62 -0.63
N VAL A 323 -5.75 25.44 -0.43
CA VAL A 323 -4.88 25.41 0.76
C VAL A 323 -5.69 25.68 2.04
N GLU A 324 -6.69 26.54 1.99
CA GLU A 324 -7.51 26.86 3.15
C GLU A 324 -8.38 25.67 3.58
N ASN A 325 -8.96 24.94 2.62
CA ASN A 325 -9.71 23.73 2.94
C ASN A 325 -8.76 22.64 3.50
N ARG A 326 -7.58 22.45 2.90
CA ARG A 326 -6.59 21.49 3.42
C ARG A 326 -6.15 21.81 4.83
N LYS A 327 -5.93 23.09 5.17
CA LYS A 327 -5.62 23.52 6.54
C LYS A 327 -6.73 23.14 7.52
N LYS A 328 -8.00 23.39 7.19
CA LYS A 328 -9.13 23.02 8.04
C LYS A 328 -9.18 21.53 8.34
N VAL A 329 -8.97 20.68 7.31
CA VAL A 329 -8.94 19.23 7.47
C VAL A 329 -7.73 18.81 8.31
N MET A 330 -6.57 19.46 8.13
CA MET A 330 -5.37 19.19 8.93
C MET A 330 -5.55 19.54 10.40
N GLU A 331 -6.23 20.65 10.71
CA GLU A 331 -6.56 21.00 12.09
C GLU A 331 -7.39 19.93 12.81
N LEU A 332 -8.26 19.22 12.08
CA LEU A 332 -9.00 18.10 12.64
C LEU A 332 -8.08 16.91 13.00
N ILE A 333 -7.03 16.68 12.19
CA ILE A 333 -6.03 15.63 12.45
C ILE A 333 -5.11 16.04 13.60
N GLU A 334 -4.81 17.31 13.75
CA GLU A 334 -3.91 17.84 14.78
C GLU A 334 -4.57 17.89 16.16
N ARG A 335 -5.90 17.89 16.26
CA ARG A 335 -6.61 17.88 17.54
C ARG A 335 -6.28 16.63 18.36
N LYS A 336 -5.92 16.84 19.63
CA LYS A 336 -5.39 15.81 20.54
C LYS A 336 -6.29 14.56 20.66
N GLU A 337 -7.57 14.74 20.66
CA GLU A 337 -8.60 13.66 20.73
C GLU A 337 -8.60 12.73 19.51
N LYS A 338 -8.15 13.23 18.36
CA LYS A 338 -8.08 12.46 17.10
C LYS A 338 -6.69 11.87 16.82
N PHE A 339 -5.67 12.25 17.57
CA PHE A 339 -4.32 11.69 17.48
C PHE A 339 -4.27 10.19 17.82
N SER A 340 -5.18 9.70 18.66
CA SER A 340 -5.26 8.28 19.02
C SER A 340 -5.54 7.38 17.81
N LYS A 341 -6.06 7.92 16.70
CA LYS A 341 -6.32 7.18 15.46
C LYS A 341 -5.08 7.03 14.55
N CYS A 342 -4.04 7.83 14.76
CA CYS A 342 -2.77 7.68 14.02
C CYS A 342 -1.86 6.73 14.75
N THR A 343 -1.51 5.63 14.12
CA THR A 343 -0.64 4.60 14.73
C THR A 343 0.83 4.91 14.50
N LYS A 344 1.71 4.41 15.36
CA LYS A 344 3.17 4.43 15.14
C LYS A 344 3.60 3.64 13.90
N LEU A 345 2.74 2.75 13.40
CA LEU A 345 2.97 1.98 12.17
C LEU A 345 2.53 2.71 10.89
N CYS A 346 2.17 3.99 11.00
CA CYS A 346 1.80 4.81 9.87
C CYS A 346 2.96 4.97 8.87
N LYS A 347 2.68 4.93 7.56
CA LYS A 347 3.68 5.10 6.49
C LYS A 347 4.34 6.49 6.49
N ALA A 348 3.68 7.48 7.09
CA ALA A 348 4.16 8.87 7.15
C ALA A 348 5.01 9.19 8.40
N HIS A 349 5.22 8.20 9.25
CA HIS A 349 6.12 8.34 10.41
C HIS A 349 7.56 8.29 10.00
#